data_3c569db5d07767c359aa201326006803
#
_entry.id   3c569db5d07767c359aa201326006803
#
_cell.length_a   1.000
_cell.length_b   1.000
_cell.length_c   1.000
_cell.angle_alpha   90.00
_cell.angle_beta   90.00
_cell.angle_gamma   90.00
#
_symmetry.space_group_name_H-M   'P 1'
#
loop_
_entity.id
_entity.type
_entity.pdbx_description
1 polymer ?
#
loop_
_entity_poly.entity_id
_entity_poly.type
_entity_poly.pdbx_seq_one_letter_code
_entity_poly.pdbx_strand_id
1 'polypeptide(L)'
;MSSDYIPVLTSEDVIAAMRTLRMNQRVNFWAFYSSQLGGIVTDPALMVLPFDDHMVHRGHGVFDTAGLIDGRIYDLDAHLDRFIASAARAKLTLPASREKMKAIIVETTARAGHSDGAIRYWLSSGPGSLELTPAKGAAPGFFVMVFAGLVYPEHWYTSGLKVMTTTYPIKPSLYAITKTTNY
;
A
#
# COMPACT_ATOMS: atom_id res chain seq x y z
N MET A 1 -4.66 20.37 36.73
CA MET A 1 -3.36 19.67 36.75
C MET A 1 -3.38 18.72 35.57
N SER A 2 -2.70 19.03 34.48
CA SER A 2 -2.56 18.08 33.38
C SER A 2 -1.61 16.98 33.87
N SER A 3 -2.10 15.78 33.93
CA SER A 3 -1.25 14.62 34.24
C SER A 3 -0.31 14.42 33.05
N ASP A 4 1.00 14.63 33.25
CA ASP A 4 2.06 14.31 32.29
C ASP A 4 2.23 12.77 32.12
N TYR A 5 1.26 12.02 32.61
CA TYR A 5 1.27 10.56 32.58
C TYR A 5 0.86 10.08 31.19
N ILE A 6 1.77 9.35 30.52
CA ILE A 6 1.49 8.66 29.27
C ILE A 6 0.97 7.26 29.61
N PRO A 7 -0.30 6.93 29.30
CA PRO A 7 -0.87 5.65 29.65
C PRO A 7 -0.28 4.50 28.83
N VAL A 8 -0.15 3.33 29.45
CA VAL A 8 0.09 2.07 28.72
C VAL A 8 -1.26 1.53 28.31
N LEU A 9 -1.48 1.42 26.99
CA LEU A 9 -2.75 0.99 26.43
C LEU A 9 -2.89 -0.54 26.42
N THR A 10 -4.10 -1.02 26.66
CA THR A 10 -4.46 -2.43 26.42
C THR A 10 -4.69 -2.69 24.94
N SER A 11 -4.82 -3.97 24.55
CA SER A 11 -5.17 -4.34 23.17
C SER A 11 -6.53 -3.76 22.77
N GLU A 12 -7.49 -3.77 23.68
CA GLU A 12 -8.83 -3.21 23.48
C GLU A 12 -8.78 -1.69 23.25
N ASP A 13 -7.99 -0.97 24.06
CA ASP A 13 -7.79 0.47 23.91
C ASP A 13 -7.19 0.81 22.54
N VAL A 14 -6.17 0.05 22.11
CA VAL A 14 -5.52 0.24 20.81
C VAL A 14 -6.52 0.01 19.68
N ILE A 15 -7.30 -1.08 19.70
CA ILE A 15 -8.30 -1.37 18.67
C ILE A 15 -9.38 -0.28 18.63
N ALA A 16 -9.87 0.18 19.78
CA ALA A 16 -10.86 1.25 19.87
C ALA A 16 -10.30 2.58 19.30
N ALA A 17 -9.06 2.93 19.64
CA ALA A 17 -8.39 4.11 19.11
C ALA A 17 -8.20 4.02 17.59
N MET A 18 -7.79 2.88 17.07
CA MET A 18 -7.62 2.66 15.62
C MET A 18 -8.95 2.76 14.87
N ARG A 19 -10.06 2.23 15.40
CA ARG A 19 -11.40 2.41 14.82
C ARG A 19 -11.79 3.87 14.77
N THR A 20 -11.55 4.61 15.87
CA THR A 20 -11.84 6.06 15.92
C THR A 20 -11.01 6.85 14.89
N LEU A 21 -9.72 6.53 14.73
CA LEU A 21 -8.85 7.14 13.72
C LEU A 21 -9.37 6.89 12.30
N ARG A 22 -9.90 5.68 12.01
CA ARG A 22 -10.42 5.34 10.69
C ARG A 22 -11.75 6.01 10.36
N MET A 23 -12.61 6.26 11.32
CA MET A 23 -13.88 6.96 11.12
C MET A 23 -13.73 8.38 10.57
N ASN A 24 -12.60 9.03 10.82
CA ASN A 24 -12.32 10.42 10.41
C ASN A 24 -11.51 10.53 9.11
N GLN A 25 -11.28 9.44 8.40
CA GLN A 25 -10.47 9.46 7.18
C GLN A 25 -11.30 9.81 5.94
N ARG A 26 -10.67 10.55 5.00
CA ARG A 26 -11.30 10.97 3.73
C ARG A 26 -11.42 9.84 2.71
N VAL A 27 -10.68 8.74 2.89
CA VAL A 27 -10.64 7.62 1.94
C VAL A 27 -11.17 6.38 2.64
N ASN A 28 -12.18 5.76 2.05
CA ASN A 28 -12.73 4.49 2.54
C ASN A 28 -11.85 3.34 2.06
N PHE A 29 -11.34 2.55 3.00
CA PHE A 29 -10.66 1.29 2.75
C PHE A 29 -11.63 0.13 2.93
N TRP A 30 -11.66 -0.81 1.97
CA TRP A 30 -12.70 -1.84 1.93
C TRP A 30 -12.17 -3.25 2.19
N ALA A 31 -11.00 -3.58 1.64
CA ALA A 31 -10.35 -4.86 1.86
C ALA A 31 -8.83 -4.71 1.80
N PHE A 32 -8.16 -5.51 2.60
CA PHE A 32 -6.70 -5.52 2.69
C PHE A 32 -6.19 -6.95 2.84
N TYR A 33 -5.34 -7.39 1.92
CA TYR A 33 -4.57 -8.63 2.07
C TYR A 33 -3.19 -8.33 2.65
N SER A 34 -2.75 -9.16 3.57
CA SER A 34 -1.39 -9.13 4.10
C SER A 34 -0.81 -10.54 4.12
N SER A 35 0.33 -10.73 3.45
CA SER A 35 1.07 -12.00 3.53
C SER A 35 1.61 -12.27 4.93
N GLN A 36 1.83 -11.24 5.74
CA GLN A 36 2.27 -11.37 7.13
C GLN A 36 1.16 -11.87 8.06
N LEU A 37 -0.09 -11.46 7.80
CA LEU A 37 -1.27 -11.95 8.51
C LEU A 37 -1.81 -13.25 7.90
N GLY A 38 -1.38 -13.61 6.71
CA GLY A 38 -1.83 -14.80 6.00
C GLY A 38 -3.27 -14.73 5.46
N GLY A 39 -3.86 -13.52 5.31
CA GLY A 39 -5.27 -13.41 4.95
C GLY A 39 -5.74 -12.02 4.55
N ILE A 40 -7.06 -11.91 4.31
CA ILE A 40 -7.76 -10.69 3.95
C ILE A 40 -8.48 -10.12 5.17
N VAL A 41 -8.34 -8.82 5.39
CA VAL A 41 -8.95 -8.03 6.46
C VAL A 41 -9.92 -7.04 5.85
N THR A 42 -11.14 -6.94 6.40
CA THR A 42 -12.17 -5.99 5.94
C THR A 42 -12.51 -4.92 6.99
N ASP A 43 -12.00 -5.02 8.22
CA ASP A 43 -12.06 -3.93 9.21
C ASP A 43 -10.90 -2.96 8.96
N PRO A 44 -11.13 -1.70 8.53
CA PRO A 44 -10.07 -0.74 8.25
C PRO A 44 -9.14 -0.46 9.43
N ALA A 45 -9.61 -0.64 10.65
CA ALA A 45 -8.79 -0.46 11.86
C ALA A 45 -7.68 -1.51 11.99
N LEU A 46 -7.90 -2.68 11.39
CA LEU A 46 -6.98 -3.82 11.46
C LEU A 46 -6.12 -3.97 10.19
N MET A 47 -6.19 -3.03 9.25
CA MET A 47 -5.34 -2.96 8.06
C MET A 47 -3.99 -2.35 8.45
N VAL A 48 -3.12 -3.18 8.99
CA VAL A 48 -1.85 -2.76 9.62
C VAL A 48 -0.64 -3.41 8.94
N LEU A 49 0.50 -2.75 9.05
CA LEU A 49 1.80 -3.26 8.63
C LEU A 49 2.72 -3.37 9.86
N PRO A 50 3.61 -4.37 9.93
CA PRO A 50 4.68 -4.40 10.93
C PRO A 50 5.55 -3.14 10.79
N PHE A 51 5.79 -2.42 11.91
CA PHE A 51 6.59 -1.19 11.84
C PHE A 51 8.08 -1.47 11.57
N ASP A 52 8.55 -2.68 11.84
CA ASP A 52 9.88 -3.18 11.51
C ASP A 52 10.00 -3.73 10.08
N ASP A 53 8.93 -3.64 9.27
CA ASP A 53 9.03 -3.92 7.83
C ASP A 53 9.98 -2.91 7.18
N HIS A 54 10.92 -3.43 6.38
CA HIS A 54 11.98 -2.63 5.80
C HIS A 54 11.46 -1.53 4.84
N MET A 55 10.26 -1.70 4.29
CA MET A 55 9.58 -0.66 3.53
C MET A 55 9.16 0.52 4.43
N VAL A 56 8.74 0.25 5.66
CA VAL A 56 8.24 1.27 6.59
C VAL A 56 9.37 2.19 7.06
N HIS A 57 10.51 1.62 7.45
CA HIS A 57 11.58 2.43 8.04
C HIS A 57 12.75 2.74 7.10
N ARG A 58 12.82 2.13 5.90
CA ARG A 58 13.89 2.35 4.90
C ARG A 58 13.36 2.65 3.48
N GLY A 59 12.06 2.58 3.27
CA GLY A 59 11.49 2.77 1.92
C GLY A 59 11.86 1.65 0.94
N HIS A 60 12.34 0.49 1.41
CA HIS A 60 12.73 -0.64 0.56
C HIS A 60 11.52 -1.46 0.14
N GLY A 61 10.76 -0.91 -0.76
CA GLY A 61 9.57 -1.50 -1.32
C GLY A 61 9.25 -0.95 -2.70
N VAL A 62 8.37 -1.64 -3.40
CA VAL A 62 7.76 -1.20 -4.66
C VAL A 62 6.25 -1.29 -4.56
N PHE A 63 5.53 -0.53 -5.36
CA PHE A 63 4.07 -0.58 -5.41
C PHE A 63 3.56 -0.40 -6.83
N ASP A 64 2.31 -0.79 -7.03
CA ASP A 64 1.56 -0.40 -8.23
C ASP A 64 0.10 -0.12 -7.86
N THR A 65 -0.63 0.50 -8.79
CA THR A 65 -2.04 0.84 -8.58
C THR A 65 -2.80 0.62 -9.88
N ALA A 66 -3.87 -0.17 -9.81
CA ALA A 66 -4.81 -0.40 -10.90
C ALA A 66 -6.17 0.22 -10.56
N GLY A 67 -6.94 0.60 -11.57
CA GLY A 67 -8.32 1.03 -11.42
C GLY A 67 -9.26 -0.16 -11.29
N LEU A 68 -10.34 0.01 -10.52
CA LEU A 68 -11.51 -0.86 -10.52
C LEU A 68 -12.66 -0.07 -11.12
N ILE A 69 -13.22 -0.54 -12.23
CA ILE A 69 -14.25 0.15 -13.01
C ILE A 69 -15.30 -0.88 -13.43
N ASP A 70 -16.56 -0.65 -13.09
CA ASP A 70 -17.67 -1.56 -13.39
C ASP A 70 -17.38 -3.03 -13.01
N GLY A 71 -16.76 -3.24 -11.83
CA GLY A 71 -16.41 -4.57 -11.33
C GLY A 71 -15.23 -5.24 -12.04
N ARG A 72 -14.49 -4.53 -12.88
CA ARG A 72 -13.34 -5.03 -13.63
C ARG A 72 -12.08 -4.30 -13.24
N ILE A 73 -11.01 -5.06 -13.05
CA ILE A 73 -9.67 -4.48 -12.80
C ILE A 73 -9.08 -4.06 -14.14
N TYR A 74 -8.84 -2.76 -14.30
CA TYR A 74 -8.29 -2.22 -15.54
C TYR A 74 -6.83 -2.66 -15.72
N ASP A 75 -6.55 -3.32 -16.85
CA ASP A 75 -5.23 -3.71 -17.36
C ASP A 75 -4.28 -4.32 -16.31
N LEU A 76 -4.82 -5.22 -15.45
CA LEU A 76 -4.08 -5.81 -14.34
C LEU A 76 -2.78 -6.49 -14.79
N ASP A 77 -2.76 -7.12 -15.97
CA ASP A 77 -1.58 -7.84 -16.46
C ASP A 77 -0.42 -6.88 -16.73
N ALA A 78 -0.64 -5.75 -17.40
CA ALA A 78 0.39 -4.74 -17.63
C ALA A 78 0.87 -4.09 -16.31
N HIS A 79 -0.04 -3.85 -15.36
CA HIS A 79 0.30 -3.37 -14.04
C HIS A 79 1.19 -4.36 -13.26
N LEU A 80 0.89 -5.66 -13.31
CA LEU A 80 1.70 -6.70 -12.70
C LEU A 80 3.08 -6.82 -13.35
N ASP A 81 3.17 -6.74 -14.67
CA ASP A 81 4.45 -6.81 -15.37
C ASP A 81 5.35 -5.63 -14.98
N ARG A 82 4.80 -4.41 -14.88
CA ARG A 82 5.51 -3.22 -14.39
C ARG A 82 5.94 -3.38 -12.94
N PHE A 83 5.09 -3.94 -12.09
CA PHE A 83 5.36 -4.20 -10.68
C PHE A 83 6.53 -5.18 -10.50
N ILE A 84 6.50 -6.31 -11.22
CA ILE A 84 7.56 -7.33 -11.20
C ILE A 84 8.88 -6.74 -11.72
N ALA A 85 8.84 -5.95 -12.81
CA ALA A 85 10.01 -5.26 -13.31
C ALA A 85 10.59 -4.25 -12.29
N SER A 86 9.72 -3.54 -11.55
CA SER A 86 10.14 -2.65 -10.48
C SER A 86 10.75 -3.41 -9.30
N ALA A 87 10.18 -4.57 -8.92
CA ALA A 87 10.72 -5.44 -7.88
C ALA A 87 12.12 -5.94 -8.24
N ALA A 88 12.32 -6.39 -9.48
CA ALA A 88 13.62 -6.83 -9.98
C ALA A 88 14.68 -5.72 -9.91
N ARG A 89 14.35 -4.48 -10.34
CA ARG A 89 15.24 -3.32 -10.24
C ARG A 89 15.58 -2.95 -8.81
N ALA A 90 14.62 -3.08 -7.89
CA ALA A 90 14.81 -2.84 -6.45
C ALA A 90 15.47 -4.04 -5.72
N LYS A 91 15.81 -5.12 -6.44
CA LYS A 91 16.38 -6.37 -5.89
C LYS A 91 15.49 -7.01 -4.81
N LEU A 92 14.18 -6.90 -4.97
CA LEU A 92 13.20 -7.53 -4.09
C LEU A 92 12.85 -8.92 -4.61
N THR A 93 12.80 -9.89 -3.71
CA THR A 93 12.36 -11.26 -4.00
C THR A 93 10.83 -11.30 -4.06
N LEU A 94 10.27 -11.94 -5.09
CA LEU A 94 8.83 -12.13 -5.19
C LEU A 94 8.36 -13.15 -4.15
N PRO A 95 7.22 -12.92 -3.45
CA PRO A 95 6.71 -13.82 -2.43
C PRO A 95 6.03 -15.07 -3.02
N ALA A 96 5.65 -15.01 -4.29
CA ALA A 96 4.93 -16.06 -5.01
C ALA A 96 5.06 -15.88 -6.52
N SER A 97 4.51 -16.83 -7.29
CA SER A 97 4.42 -16.70 -8.74
C SER A 97 3.51 -15.51 -9.13
N ARG A 98 3.68 -15.02 -10.36
CA ARG A 98 2.86 -13.97 -10.96
C ARG A 98 1.36 -14.30 -10.89
N GLU A 99 1.02 -15.54 -11.23
CA GLU A 99 -0.36 -16.05 -11.23
C GLU A 99 -0.96 -16.06 -9.82
N LYS A 100 -0.17 -16.46 -8.83
CA LYS A 100 -0.60 -16.46 -7.43
C LYS A 100 -0.82 -15.03 -6.92
N MET A 101 0.09 -14.10 -7.23
CA MET A 101 -0.08 -12.69 -6.88
C MET A 101 -1.32 -12.10 -7.57
N LYS A 102 -1.55 -12.40 -8.85
CA LYS A 102 -2.77 -12.02 -9.58
C LYS A 102 -4.03 -12.53 -8.88
N ALA A 103 -4.05 -13.80 -8.53
CA ALA A 103 -5.18 -14.42 -7.83
C ALA A 103 -5.46 -13.75 -6.48
N ILE A 104 -4.43 -13.40 -5.71
CA ILE A 104 -4.56 -12.66 -4.44
C ILE A 104 -5.19 -11.29 -4.67
N ILE A 105 -4.74 -10.55 -5.69
CA ILE A 105 -5.29 -9.23 -6.02
C ILE A 105 -6.77 -9.35 -6.39
N VAL A 106 -7.12 -10.30 -7.25
CA VAL A 106 -8.50 -10.52 -7.70
C VAL A 106 -9.40 -10.92 -6.53
N GLU A 107 -8.96 -11.87 -5.69
CA GLU A 107 -9.74 -12.31 -4.53
C GLU A 107 -9.93 -11.18 -3.51
N THR A 108 -8.87 -10.40 -3.23
CA THR A 108 -8.97 -9.24 -2.32
C THR A 108 -9.97 -8.22 -2.87
N THR A 109 -9.96 -7.99 -4.18
CA THR A 109 -10.90 -7.07 -4.85
C THR A 109 -12.33 -7.58 -4.74
N ALA A 110 -12.56 -8.87 -4.96
CA ALA A 110 -13.89 -9.48 -4.82
C ALA A 110 -14.44 -9.33 -3.39
N ARG A 111 -13.58 -9.49 -2.36
CA ARG A 111 -13.97 -9.31 -0.94
C ARG A 111 -14.28 -7.87 -0.55
N ALA A 112 -13.85 -6.89 -1.33
CA ALA A 112 -14.19 -5.49 -1.11
C ALA A 112 -15.68 -5.20 -1.35
N GLY A 113 -16.37 -5.95 -2.22
CA GLY A 113 -17.79 -5.81 -2.49
C GLY A 113 -18.19 -4.52 -3.23
N HIS A 114 -17.25 -3.88 -3.93
CA HIS A 114 -17.47 -2.63 -4.67
C HIS A 114 -17.10 -2.82 -6.15
N SER A 115 -17.80 -2.08 -7.02
CA SER A 115 -17.58 -2.10 -8.47
C SER A 115 -16.58 -1.06 -8.98
N ASP A 116 -16.42 0.05 -8.22
CA ASP A 116 -15.61 1.19 -8.63
C ASP A 116 -14.67 1.63 -7.51
N GLY A 117 -13.41 1.89 -7.88
CA GLY A 117 -12.40 2.27 -6.90
C GLY A 117 -10.97 2.11 -7.42
N ALA A 118 -10.05 1.83 -6.52
CA ALA A 118 -8.66 1.59 -6.84
C ALA A 118 -8.09 0.43 -6.02
N ILE A 119 -7.13 -0.26 -6.61
CA ILE A 119 -6.41 -1.35 -5.97
C ILE A 119 -4.94 -0.96 -5.96
N ARG A 120 -4.34 -0.87 -4.78
CA ARG A 120 -2.91 -0.64 -4.64
C ARG A 120 -2.27 -1.82 -3.96
N TYR A 121 -1.16 -2.26 -4.48
CA TYR A 121 -0.42 -3.37 -3.90
C TYR A 121 1.07 -3.04 -3.79
N TRP A 122 1.69 -3.62 -2.77
CA TRP A 122 3.08 -3.37 -2.38
C TRP A 122 3.83 -4.67 -2.20
N LEU A 123 5.11 -4.61 -2.48
CA LEU A 123 6.08 -5.63 -2.12
C LEU A 123 7.19 -4.97 -1.31
N SER A 124 7.50 -5.55 -0.17
CA SER A 124 8.63 -5.17 0.67
C SER A 124 9.63 -6.32 0.80
N SER A 125 10.81 -6.02 1.32
CA SER A 125 11.76 -7.06 1.71
C SER A 125 11.39 -7.79 2.99
N GLY A 126 10.30 -7.38 3.66
CA GLY A 126 9.75 -8.00 4.85
C GLY A 126 10.24 -7.41 6.17
N PRO A 127 9.62 -7.84 7.29
CA PRO A 127 9.96 -7.43 8.66
C PRO A 127 11.15 -8.22 9.23
N GLY A 128 11.60 -7.85 10.43
CA GLY A 128 12.53 -8.62 11.25
C GLY A 128 13.86 -7.94 11.54
N SER A 129 14.08 -6.70 11.07
CA SER A 129 15.29 -5.95 11.39
C SER A 129 15.05 -4.45 11.31
N LEU A 130 15.66 -3.68 12.19
CA LEU A 130 15.77 -2.22 12.11
C LEU A 130 17.13 -1.76 11.53
N GLU A 131 17.95 -2.67 11.06
CA GLU A 131 19.25 -2.40 10.46
C GLU A 131 19.14 -1.72 9.08
N LEU A 132 20.28 -1.37 8.49
CA LEU A 132 20.36 -0.79 7.15
C LEU A 132 20.04 -1.80 6.05
N THR A 133 20.30 -3.08 6.33
CA THR A 133 20.04 -4.20 5.42
C THR A 133 18.83 -5.00 5.87
N PRO A 134 18.05 -5.58 4.95
CA PRO A 134 16.98 -6.49 5.32
C PRO A 134 17.49 -7.66 6.16
N ALA A 135 16.65 -8.16 7.07
CA ALA A 135 16.97 -9.33 7.86
C ALA A 135 17.28 -10.53 6.95
N LYS A 136 18.34 -11.26 7.26
CA LYS A 136 18.70 -12.47 6.51
C LYS A 136 17.58 -13.52 6.62
N GLY A 137 17.03 -13.93 5.48
CA GLY A 137 15.94 -14.90 5.43
C GLY A 137 14.56 -14.33 5.74
N ALA A 138 14.41 -13.00 5.82
CA ALA A 138 13.09 -12.37 5.95
C ALA A 138 12.16 -12.80 4.80
N ALA A 139 10.92 -13.14 5.13
CA ALA A 139 9.90 -13.41 4.12
C ALA A 139 9.41 -12.09 3.51
N PRO A 140 9.40 -11.95 2.18
CA PRO A 140 8.90 -10.73 1.54
C PRO A 140 7.47 -10.41 1.96
N GLY A 141 7.19 -9.13 2.24
CA GLY A 141 5.85 -8.65 2.52
C GLY A 141 5.09 -8.35 1.24
N PHE A 142 3.94 -8.97 1.00
CA PHE A 142 3.03 -8.64 -0.08
C PHE A 142 1.70 -8.17 0.49
N PHE A 143 1.30 -6.97 0.10
CA PHE A 143 0.11 -6.30 0.63
C PHE A 143 -0.75 -5.81 -0.53
N VAL A 144 -2.07 -5.98 -0.41
CA VAL A 144 -3.05 -5.48 -1.39
C VAL A 144 -4.13 -4.71 -0.66
N MET A 145 -4.40 -3.49 -1.09
CA MET A 145 -5.44 -2.62 -0.54
C MET A 145 -6.45 -2.27 -1.62
N VAL A 146 -7.73 -2.46 -1.33
CA VAL A 146 -8.85 -1.99 -2.16
C VAL A 146 -9.53 -0.84 -1.45
N PHE A 147 -9.73 0.27 -2.16
CA PHE A 147 -10.23 1.52 -1.57
C PHE A 147 -11.02 2.36 -2.60
N ALA A 148 -11.75 3.37 -2.10
CA ALA A 148 -12.65 4.21 -2.91
C ALA A 148 -11.99 4.97 -4.08
N GLY A 149 -10.68 4.97 -4.19
CA GLY A 149 -9.99 5.76 -5.20
C GLY A 149 -9.99 7.26 -4.86
N LEU A 150 -9.42 8.06 -5.77
CA LEU A 150 -9.40 9.50 -5.64
C LEU A 150 -10.46 10.10 -6.57
N VAL A 151 -11.36 10.88 -5.99
CA VAL A 151 -12.32 11.68 -6.76
C VAL A 151 -11.72 13.06 -6.95
N TYR A 152 -11.53 13.45 -8.20
CA TYR A 152 -11.02 14.78 -8.54
C TYR A 152 -12.18 15.75 -8.70
N PRO A 153 -12.07 16.99 -8.17
CA PRO A 153 -13.11 18.00 -8.30
C PRO A 153 -13.40 18.34 -9.78
N GLU A 154 -14.68 18.47 -10.14
CA GLU A 154 -15.13 18.77 -11.50
C GLU A 154 -14.43 20.00 -12.11
N HIS A 155 -14.22 21.04 -11.28
CA HIS A 155 -13.56 22.26 -11.74
C HIS A 155 -12.11 22.07 -12.20
N TRP A 156 -11.42 20.95 -11.82
CA TRP A 156 -10.07 20.67 -12.33
C TRP A 156 -10.07 20.35 -13.83
N TYR A 157 -11.20 19.81 -14.33
CA TYR A 157 -11.35 19.49 -15.76
C TYR A 157 -11.74 20.72 -16.60
N THR A 158 -12.27 21.79 -15.98
CA THR A 158 -12.69 23.02 -16.68
C THR A 158 -11.72 24.18 -16.48
N SER A 159 -11.25 24.41 -15.26
CA SER A 159 -10.33 25.53 -14.93
C SER A 159 -8.86 25.11 -14.80
N GLY A 160 -8.57 23.79 -14.85
CA GLY A 160 -7.23 23.27 -14.71
C GLY A 160 -6.70 23.31 -13.26
N LEU A 161 -5.42 22.98 -13.12
CA LEU A 161 -4.68 22.97 -11.87
C LEU A 161 -3.65 24.10 -11.84
N LYS A 162 -3.52 24.74 -10.69
CA LYS A 162 -2.38 25.62 -10.44
C LYS A 162 -1.14 24.77 -10.16
N VAL A 163 -0.14 24.88 -11.00
CA VAL A 163 1.14 24.19 -10.85
C VAL A 163 2.27 25.21 -10.71
N MET A 164 3.34 24.77 -10.06
CA MET A 164 4.55 25.57 -9.86
C MET A 164 5.73 24.80 -10.43
N THR A 165 6.56 25.46 -11.22
CA THR A 165 7.85 24.92 -11.62
C THR A 165 8.86 25.08 -10.49
N THR A 166 9.74 24.12 -10.33
CA THR A 166 10.79 24.15 -9.31
C THR A 166 12.13 23.81 -9.93
N THR A 167 13.19 24.34 -9.35
CA THR A 167 14.58 23.99 -9.67
C THR A 167 15.07 22.74 -8.94
N TYR A 168 14.21 22.13 -8.12
CA TYR A 168 14.56 20.88 -7.43
C TYR A 168 14.86 19.78 -8.45
N PRO A 169 15.96 19.02 -8.30
CA PRO A 169 16.32 17.99 -9.27
C PRO A 169 15.23 16.91 -9.37
N ILE A 170 14.96 16.45 -10.59
CA ILE A 170 14.12 15.29 -10.82
C ILE A 170 14.80 14.03 -10.27
N LYS A 171 14.03 13.00 -10.00
CA LYS A 171 14.57 11.70 -9.58
C LYS A 171 15.61 11.20 -10.59
N PRO A 172 16.74 10.59 -10.13
CA PRO A 172 17.66 9.87 -11.00
C PRO A 172 16.92 8.82 -11.84
N SER A 173 17.39 8.58 -13.07
CA SER A 173 16.71 7.75 -14.08
C SER A 173 16.26 6.38 -13.53
N LEU A 174 17.09 5.71 -12.74
CA LEU A 174 16.75 4.42 -12.14
C LEU A 174 15.51 4.50 -11.25
N TYR A 175 15.40 5.54 -10.42
CA TYR A 175 14.24 5.73 -9.54
C TYR A 175 13.02 6.23 -10.30
N ALA A 176 13.20 6.97 -11.39
CA ALA A 176 12.10 7.46 -12.22
C ALA A 176 11.34 6.33 -12.92
N ILE A 177 12.04 5.27 -13.33
CA ILE A 177 11.45 4.09 -13.99
C ILE A 177 11.11 2.94 -13.03
N THR A 178 11.40 3.11 -11.73
CA THR A 178 11.10 2.11 -10.69
C THR A 178 10.03 2.68 -9.78
N LYS A 179 8.91 1.98 -9.67
CA LYS A 179 7.78 2.43 -8.84
C LYS A 179 8.04 2.06 -7.36
N THR A 180 9.04 2.70 -6.76
CA THR A 180 9.49 2.46 -5.37
C THR A 180 8.62 3.20 -4.37
N THR A 181 8.66 2.79 -3.10
CA THR A 181 8.09 3.53 -1.97
C THR A 181 8.99 4.66 -1.47
N ASN A 182 10.21 4.73 -1.95
CA ASN A 182 11.18 5.79 -1.65
C ASN A 182 11.06 6.90 -2.70
N TYR A 183 10.31 7.95 -2.38
CA TYR A 183 10.05 9.13 -3.21
C TYR A 183 10.88 10.32 -2.79
#